data_5d4ab4b5ed973ebb11613e3e5ddc523f
#
_entry.id   5d4ab4b5ed973ebb11613e3e5ddc523f
#
_cell.length_a   1.000
_cell.length_b   1.000
_cell.length_c   1.000
_cell.angle_alpha   90.00
_cell.angle_beta   90.00
_cell.angle_gamma   90.00
#
_symmetry.space_group_name_H-M   'P 1'
#
loop_
_entity.id
_entity.type
_entity.pdbx_description
1 polymer ?
#
loop_
_entity_poly.entity_id
_entity_poly.type
_entity_poly.pdbx_seq_one_letter_code
_entity_poly.pdbx_strand_id
1 'polypeptide(L)'
;MEAMKTTRQSIVKALIFIILAFGASASANAQLGGLVKKAKNTASGVIKDGAQSTVQQEIGNAQVDMARSKDVEKKLKDLRKERAATEKAAQDEAGQTGNLPIADEANGDVDIFFFSGKRLGIYHSKTNTFDIFKRYTAENKWLTYTFKIEKDGKVTYNNSEVGKINSDGTMFSGQTSGISLDNQNFVYWKGTRVGSISAFCEIYYFSTLMAYYYHPIDPKIAAFMYFCQTETDSSIKEQINNVKNAALNPGSLNAEYHDAALASIKRRFPNVQDVVITSNEWRIIRDNLGNIISRACDGWYIIPNGNGRRAISYCWKQSYMGGGQYDKLVESAANGFDPIDLE
;
A
#
# COMPACT_ATOMS: atom_id res chain seq x y z
N MET A 1 1.69 -33.41 -4.78
CA MET A 1 1.86 -32.92 -3.39
C MET A 1 3.12 -32.08 -3.18
N GLU A 2 4.19 -32.25 -3.96
CA GLU A 2 5.43 -31.43 -3.85
C GLU A 2 5.28 -30.00 -4.41
N ALA A 3 4.54 -29.80 -5.47
CA ALA A 3 4.33 -28.46 -6.07
C ALA A 3 3.65 -27.45 -5.12
N MET A 4 2.77 -27.92 -4.22
CA MET A 4 2.12 -27.05 -3.23
C MET A 4 3.05 -26.65 -2.06
N LYS A 5 4.07 -27.45 -1.76
CA LYS A 5 5.07 -27.09 -0.72
C LYS A 5 6.02 -26.00 -1.20
N THR A 6 6.40 -26.00 -2.47
CA THR A 6 7.32 -25.03 -3.06
C THR A 6 6.69 -23.64 -3.13
N THR A 7 5.39 -23.56 -3.44
CA THR A 7 4.65 -22.27 -3.48
C THR A 7 4.49 -21.66 -2.10
N ARG A 8 4.21 -22.47 -1.05
CA ARG A 8 4.14 -21.97 0.33
C ARG A 8 5.47 -21.46 0.86
N GLN A 9 6.57 -22.12 0.55
CA GLN A 9 7.91 -21.66 0.97
C GLN A 9 8.32 -20.36 0.24
N SER A 10 7.92 -20.16 -1.00
CA SER A 10 8.20 -18.91 -1.73
C SER A 10 7.39 -17.73 -1.17
N ILE A 11 6.14 -17.94 -0.80
CA ILE A 11 5.30 -16.90 -0.18
C ILE A 11 5.83 -16.51 1.22
N VAL A 12 6.25 -17.49 2.03
CA VAL A 12 6.82 -17.21 3.35
C VAL A 12 8.18 -16.50 3.24
N LYS A 13 9.01 -16.85 2.26
CA LYS A 13 10.28 -16.14 1.99
C LYS A 13 10.04 -14.72 1.48
N ALA A 14 9.04 -14.47 0.66
CA ALA A 14 8.65 -13.13 0.22
C ALA A 14 8.14 -12.28 1.38
N LEU A 15 7.34 -12.84 2.29
CA LEU A 15 6.89 -12.15 3.51
C LEU A 15 8.05 -11.80 4.46
N ILE A 16 9.01 -12.69 4.63
CA ILE A 16 10.19 -12.44 5.48
C ILE A 16 11.11 -11.37 4.86
N PHE A 17 11.24 -11.32 3.53
CA PHE A 17 12.00 -10.27 2.84
C PHE A 17 11.34 -8.89 2.94
N ILE A 18 10.01 -8.83 2.93
CA ILE A 18 9.23 -7.59 3.14
C ILE A 18 9.47 -7.03 4.55
N ILE A 19 9.54 -7.87 5.58
CA ILE A 19 9.81 -7.44 6.96
C ILE A 19 11.25 -6.90 7.13
N LEU A 20 12.21 -7.41 6.38
CA LEU A 20 13.62 -6.95 6.43
C LEU A 20 13.86 -5.65 5.64
N ALA A 21 13.10 -5.40 4.55
CA ALA A 21 13.19 -4.17 3.77
C ALA A 21 12.65 -2.92 4.51
N PHE A 22 11.68 -3.10 5.42
CA PHE A 22 11.14 -2.00 6.24
C PHE A 22 12.06 -1.56 7.39
N GLY A 23 13.09 -2.34 7.73
CA GLY A 23 14.09 -1.97 8.74
C GLY A 23 15.05 -0.84 8.31
N ALA A 24 15.18 -0.57 7.01
CA ALA A 24 16.14 0.40 6.47
C ALA A 24 15.58 1.81 6.25
N SER A 25 14.28 2.05 6.39
CA SER A 25 13.65 3.36 6.11
C SER A 25 13.45 4.28 7.31
N ALA A 26 14.17 4.06 8.41
CA ALA A 26 14.11 4.92 9.60
C ALA A 26 14.51 6.39 9.33
N SER A 27 15.28 6.66 8.27
CA SER A 27 15.68 8.02 7.89
C SER A 27 14.59 8.83 7.20
N ALA A 28 13.66 8.20 6.48
CA ALA A 28 12.53 8.90 5.84
C ALA A 28 11.48 9.38 6.85
N ASN A 29 11.31 8.66 7.95
CA ASN A 29 10.38 9.03 9.02
C ASN A 29 10.84 10.24 9.85
N ALA A 30 12.13 10.55 9.90
CA ALA A 30 12.63 11.71 10.65
C ALA A 30 12.28 13.05 9.97
N GLN A 31 12.24 13.10 8.64
CA GLN A 31 11.81 14.31 7.92
C GLN A 31 10.30 14.51 7.91
N LEU A 32 9.52 13.41 7.85
CA LEU A 32 8.07 13.48 8.05
C LEU A 32 7.71 13.94 9.47
N GLY A 33 8.49 13.56 10.48
CA GLY A 33 8.30 13.99 11.87
C GLY A 33 8.40 15.50 12.05
N GLY A 34 9.22 16.20 11.24
CA GLY A 34 9.34 17.65 11.24
C GLY A 34 8.12 18.38 10.63
N LEU A 35 7.56 17.84 9.57
CA LEU A 35 6.35 18.37 8.91
C LEU A 35 5.09 18.09 9.75
N VAL A 36 5.00 16.90 10.36
CA VAL A 36 3.91 16.54 11.30
C VAL A 36 3.96 17.41 12.57
N LYS A 37 5.16 17.79 13.07
CA LYS A 37 5.29 18.77 14.18
C LYS A 37 4.78 20.16 13.80
N LYS A 38 5.02 20.61 12.58
CA LYS A 38 4.54 21.91 12.10
C LYS A 38 3.01 21.92 11.90
N ALA A 39 2.46 20.83 11.38
CA ALA A 39 1.00 20.63 11.28
C ALA A 39 0.33 20.49 12.67
N LYS A 40 0.97 19.80 13.63
CA LYS A 40 0.45 19.71 15.01
C LYS A 40 0.37 21.05 15.72
N ASN A 41 1.34 21.95 15.51
CA ASN A 41 1.34 23.27 16.15
C ASN A 41 0.28 24.22 15.56
N THR A 42 -0.16 23.99 14.32
CA THR A 42 -1.28 24.73 13.69
C THR A 42 -2.63 24.14 14.09
N ALA A 43 -2.71 22.82 14.34
CA ALA A 43 -3.94 22.12 14.71
C ALA A 43 -4.33 22.20 16.20
N SER A 44 -3.41 22.63 17.09
CA SER A 44 -3.67 22.73 18.54
C SER A 44 -4.67 23.82 18.92
N GLY A 45 -5.12 24.64 17.96
CA GLY A 45 -6.08 25.74 18.18
C GLY A 45 -7.56 25.40 17.94
N VAL A 46 -7.88 24.29 17.30
CA VAL A 46 -9.26 23.97 16.87
C VAL A 46 -9.53 22.48 16.98
N ILE A 47 -9.64 21.94 18.19
CA ILE A 47 -10.18 20.59 18.37
C ILE A 47 -11.28 20.63 19.43
N LYS A 48 -12.52 20.82 18.98
CA LYS A 48 -13.72 20.31 19.61
C LYS A 48 -14.58 19.69 18.51
N ASP A 49 -14.83 18.39 18.66
CA ASP A 49 -15.83 17.58 17.97
C ASP A 49 -15.80 17.53 16.42
N GLY A 50 -15.34 16.44 15.86
CA GLY A 50 -15.43 16.08 14.43
C GLY A 50 -14.12 15.67 13.74
N ALA A 51 -13.04 15.47 14.45
CA ALA A 51 -11.66 15.57 13.92
C ALA A 51 -11.13 14.37 13.11
N GLN A 52 -11.82 13.23 13.01
CA GLN A 52 -11.24 12.09 12.26
C GLN A 52 -11.35 12.22 10.74
N SER A 53 -12.42 12.83 10.22
CA SER A 53 -12.57 13.06 8.78
C SER A 53 -11.69 14.21 8.28
N THR A 54 -11.49 15.23 9.11
CA THR A 54 -10.73 16.44 8.75
C THR A 54 -9.22 16.16 8.66
N VAL A 55 -8.67 15.38 9.59
CA VAL A 55 -7.22 15.05 9.58
C VAL A 55 -6.85 14.15 8.41
N GLN A 56 -7.70 13.21 8.03
CA GLN A 56 -7.49 12.39 6.83
C GLN A 56 -7.65 13.21 5.54
N GLN A 57 -8.55 14.16 5.52
CA GLN A 57 -8.76 15.07 4.38
C GLN A 57 -7.59 16.05 4.22
N GLU A 58 -7.03 16.56 5.32
CA GLU A 58 -5.85 17.42 5.27
C GLU A 58 -4.58 16.65 4.86
N ILE A 59 -4.44 15.39 5.27
CA ILE A 59 -3.35 14.51 4.81
C ILE A 59 -3.51 14.21 3.32
N GLY A 60 -4.72 13.96 2.84
CA GLY A 60 -5.01 13.76 1.42
C GLY A 60 -4.70 15.01 0.58
N ASN A 61 -5.13 16.17 1.03
CA ASN A 61 -4.86 17.44 0.36
C ASN A 61 -3.37 17.79 0.38
N ALA A 62 -2.67 17.55 1.49
CA ALA A 62 -1.23 17.76 1.59
C ALA A 62 -0.45 16.79 0.67
N GLN A 63 -0.93 15.57 0.46
CA GLN A 63 -0.34 14.63 -0.49
C GLN A 63 -0.52 15.07 -1.95
N VAL A 64 -1.70 15.61 -2.31
CA VAL A 64 -1.95 16.15 -3.65
C VAL A 64 -1.12 17.40 -3.92
N ASP A 65 -0.96 18.27 -2.93
CA ASP A 65 -0.12 19.46 -3.05
C ASP A 65 1.38 19.11 -3.11
N MET A 66 1.82 18.09 -2.39
CA MET A 66 3.19 17.56 -2.49
C MET A 66 3.48 16.94 -3.86
N ALA A 67 2.52 16.29 -4.50
CA ALA A 67 2.69 15.71 -5.84
C ALA A 67 3.04 16.76 -6.92
N ARG A 68 2.75 18.04 -6.67
CA ARG A 68 3.10 19.17 -7.53
C ARG A 68 4.40 19.88 -7.12
N SER A 69 5.07 19.43 -6.08
CA SER A 69 6.25 20.12 -5.53
C SER A 69 7.56 19.61 -6.16
N LYS A 70 8.56 20.50 -6.25
CA LYS A 70 9.93 20.15 -6.67
C LYS A 70 10.56 19.05 -5.81
N ASP A 71 10.11 18.90 -4.57
CA ASP A 71 10.62 17.88 -3.65
C ASP A 71 10.16 16.48 -4.04
N VAL A 72 8.93 16.34 -4.59
CA VAL A 72 8.44 15.07 -5.13
C VAL A 72 9.23 14.67 -6.38
N GLU A 73 9.44 15.60 -7.31
CA GLU A 73 10.25 15.32 -8.50
C GLU A 73 11.67 14.87 -8.15
N LYS A 74 12.30 15.56 -7.18
CA LYS A 74 13.62 15.17 -6.71
C LYS A 74 13.60 13.76 -6.11
N LYS A 75 12.63 13.46 -5.26
CA LYS A 75 12.50 12.14 -4.62
C LYS A 75 12.23 11.05 -5.66
N LEU A 76 11.40 11.28 -6.66
CA LEU A 76 11.17 10.33 -7.74
C LEU A 76 12.44 10.05 -8.54
N LYS A 77 13.25 11.08 -8.83
CA LYS A 77 14.56 10.91 -9.47
C LYS A 77 15.53 10.08 -8.63
N ASP A 78 15.55 10.30 -7.32
CA ASP A 78 16.41 9.56 -6.41
C ASP A 78 15.96 8.10 -6.29
N LEU A 79 14.66 7.83 -6.14
CA LEU A 79 14.08 6.48 -6.17
C LEU A 79 14.37 5.75 -7.48
N ARG A 80 14.27 6.45 -8.62
CA ARG A 80 14.60 5.86 -9.93
C ARG A 80 16.06 5.41 -10.00
N LYS A 81 16.99 6.23 -9.53
CA LYS A 81 18.43 5.84 -9.49
C LYS A 81 18.67 4.64 -8.57
N GLU A 82 18.04 4.64 -7.41
CA GLU A 82 18.16 3.55 -6.44
C GLU A 82 17.62 2.22 -6.99
N ARG A 83 16.50 2.25 -7.71
CA ARG A 83 15.82 1.04 -8.23
C ARG A 83 16.39 0.56 -9.57
N ALA A 84 17.10 1.40 -10.34
CA ALA A 84 17.51 1.10 -11.71
C ALA A 84 18.28 -0.21 -11.89
N ALA A 85 19.19 -0.53 -10.97
CA ALA A 85 19.96 -1.78 -11.04
C ALA A 85 19.07 -3.01 -10.77
N THR A 86 18.17 -2.91 -9.80
CA THR A 86 17.22 -3.98 -9.44
C THR A 86 16.21 -4.21 -10.57
N GLU A 87 15.69 -3.13 -11.16
CA GLU A 87 14.79 -3.19 -12.31
C GLU A 87 15.44 -3.87 -13.50
N LYS A 88 16.65 -3.45 -13.84
CA LYS A 88 17.40 -4.07 -14.95
C LYS A 88 17.59 -5.55 -14.71
N ALA A 89 18.06 -5.96 -13.54
CA ALA A 89 18.27 -7.36 -13.20
C ALA A 89 16.96 -8.17 -13.26
N ALA A 90 15.86 -7.63 -12.75
CA ALA A 90 14.55 -8.28 -12.78
C ALA A 90 13.98 -8.43 -14.20
N GLN A 91 14.21 -7.45 -15.06
CA GLN A 91 13.79 -7.48 -16.47
C GLN A 91 14.64 -8.47 -17.28
N ASP A 92 15.96 -8.50 -17.05
CA ASP A 92 16.87 -9.45 -17.70
C ASP A 92 16.50 -10.90 -17.30
N GLU A 93 16.32 -11.17 -15.99
CA GLU A 93 15.89 -12.48 -15.48
C GLU A 93 14.52 -12.89 -16.04
N ALA A 94 13.59 -11.95 -16.19
CA ALA A 94 12.27 -12.22 -16.75
C ALA A 94 12.27 -12.36 -18.27
N GLY A 95 13.37 -12.06 -18.96
CA GLY A 95 13.46 -12.03 -20.42
C GLY A 95 12.63 -10.88 -21.04
N GLN A 96 12.49 -9.77 -20.32
CA GLN A 96 11.78 -8.58 -20.81
C GLN A 96 12.68 -7.66 -21.64
N THR A 97 13.98 -7.63 -21.34
CA THR A 97 14.96 -6.78 -22.03
C THR A 97 15.07 -7.18 -23.50
N GLY A 98 14.95 -6.20 -24.39
CA GLY A 98 15.00 -6.39 -25.84
C GLY A 98 13.75 -7.02 -26.49
N ASN A 99 12.78 -7.48 -25.68
CA ASN A 99 11.57 -8.15 -26.17
C ASN A 99 10.30 -7.30 -26.03
N LEU A 100 10.35 -6.22 -25.26
CA LEU A 100 9.22 -5.34 -25.00
C LEU A 100 9.49 -3.92 -25.49
N PRO A 101 8.45 -3.15 -25.87
CA PRO A 101 8.57 -1.73 -26.17
C PRO A 101 9.25 -0.96 -25.05
N ILE A 102 9.96 0.10 -25.37
CA ILE A 102 10.59 1.02 -24.42
C ILE A 102 9.76 2.30 -24.39
N ALA A 103 9.47 2.82 -23.19
CA ALA A 103 8.78 4.07 -23.04
C ALA A 103 9.60 5.24 -23.60
N ASP A 104 9.00 6.06 -24.45
CA ASP A 104 9.56 7.32 -24.92
C ASP A 104 9.10 8.47 -24.02
N GLU A 105 9.89 8.74 -22.98
CA GLU A 105 9.59 9.79 -22.00
C GLU A 105 9.46 11.19 -22.65
N ALA A 106 10.17 11.46 -23.76
CA ALA A 106 10.04 12.72 -24.49
C ALA A 106 8.66 12.84 -25.15
N ASN A 107 8.01 11.72 -25.42
CA ASN A 107 6.64 11.65 -25.87
C ASN A 107 5.61 11.57 -24.74
N GLY A 108 6.04 11.60 -23.48
CA GLY A 108 5.18 11.53 -22.32
C GLY A 108 4.73 10.11 -22.00
N ASP A 109 5.48 9.11 -22.45
CA ASP A 109 5.27 7.72 -22.08
C ASP A 109 5.75 7.48 -20.66
N VAL A 110 5.03 6.65 -19.92
CA VAL A 110 5.33 6.32 -18.51
C VAL A 110 5.35 4.82 -18.33
N ASP A 111 6.53 4.27 -18.01
CA ASP A 111 6.67 2.89 -17.58
C ASP A 111 6.04 2.68 -16.20
N ILE A 112 5.29 1.60 -16.06
CA ILE A 112 4.77 1.11 -14.78
C ILE A 112 5.44 -0.21 -14.46
N PHE A 113 5.98 -0.31 -13.26
CA PHE A 113 6.73 -1.46 -12.78
C PHE A 113 5.98 -2.15 -11.65
N PHE A 114 6.04 -3.48 -11.60
CA PHE A 114 5.76 -4.21 -10.36
C PHE A 114 6.84 -3.91 -9.32
N PHE A 115 6.53 -4.08 -8.05
CA PHE A 115 7.49 -3.95 -6.96
C PHE A 115 8.77 -4.79 -7.17
N SER A 116 8.66 -5.92 -7.85
CA SER A 116 9.80 -6.77 -8.22
C SER A 116 10.76 -6.15 -9.24
N GLY A 117 10.45 -4.98 -9.81
CA GLY A 117 11.22 -4.33 -10.89
C GLY A 117 10.86 -4.81 -12.30
N LYS A 118 10.01 -5.83 -12.45
CA LYS A 118 9.47 -6.23 -13.75
C LYS A 118 8.50 -5.20 -14.27
N ARG A 119 8.48 -4.98 -15.59
CA ARG A 119 7.56 -4.03 -16.20
C ARG A 119 6.15 -4.62 -16.28
N LEU A 120 5.18 -3.87 -15.79
CA LEU A 120 3.75 -4.15 -15.96
C LEU A 120 3.27 -3.70 -17.34
N GLY A 121 3.67 -2.48 -17.74
CA GLY A 121 3.22 -1.88 -18.99
C GLY A 121 3.73 -0.46 -19.18
N ILE A 122 3.21 0.22 -20.22
CA ILE A 122 3.48 1.61 -20.53
C ILE A 122 2.16 2.37 -20.70
N TYR A 123 2.06 3.56 -20.13
CA TYR A 123 1.00 4.51 -20.47
C TYR A 123 1.54 5.55 -21.47
N HIS A 124 0.84 5.76 -22.58
CA HIS A 124 1.16 6.70 -23.67
C HIS A 124 0.23 7.92 -23.58
N SER A 125 0.68 8.99 -22.94
CA SER A 125 -0.18 10.14 -22.63
C SER A 125 -0.70 10.88 -23.86
N LYS A 126 0.10 11.00 -24.92
CA LYS A 126 -0.31 11.71 -26.17
C LYS A 126 -1.42 11.00 -26.95
N THR A 127 -1.43 9.69 -26.91
CA THR A 127 -2.42 8.87 -27.65
C THR A 127 -3.55 8.39 -26.77
N ASN A 128 -3.43 8.58 -25.44
CA ASN A 128 -4.33 8.04 -24.43
C ASN A 128 -4.51 6.52 -24.58
N THR A 129 -3.39 5.83 -24.79
CA THR A 129 -3.33 4.37 -24.88
C THR A 129 -2.44 3.82 -23.78
N PHE A 130 -2.57 2.54 -23.49
CA PHE A 130 -1.62 1.87 -22.62
C PHE A 130 -1.35 0.44 -23.08
N ASP A 131 -0.12 0.01 -22.86
CA ASP A 131 0.33 -1.35 -23.08
C ASP A 131 0.35 -2.13 -21.77
N ILE A 132 -0.09 -3.38 -21.82
CA ILE A 132 0.08 -4.36 -20.73
C ILE A 132 0.93 -5.50 -21.24
N PHE A 133 1.95 -5.87 -20.47
CA PHE A 133 2.89 -6.92 -20.80
C PHE A 133 2.50 -8.23 -20.09
N LYS A 134 2.20 -9.27 -20.84
CA LYS A 134 1.85 -10.60 -20.31
C LYS A 134 2.79 -11.65 -20.88
N ARG A 135 3.27 -12.56 -20.01
CA ARG A 135 4.10 -13.68 -20.46
C ARG A 135 3.19 -14.82 -20.94
N TYR A 136 3.37 -15.21 -22.18
CA TYR A 136 2.75 -16.40 -22.73
C TYR A 136 3.65 -17.60 -22.45
N THR A 137 3.25 -18.41 -21.47
CA THR A 137 4.09 -19.47 -20.89
C THR A 137 4.34 -20.63 -21.86
N ALA A 138 3.37 -20.95 -22.75
CA ALA A 138 3.49 -22.05 -23.71
C ALA A 138 4.64 -21.85 -24.71
N GLU A 139 4.91 -20.60 -25.10
CA GLU A 139 5.98 -20.25 -26.06
C GLU A 139 7.12 -19.48 -25.39
N ASN A 140 7.05 -19.31 -24.08
CA ASN A 140 8.03 -18.55 -23.30
C ASN A 140 8.33 -17.16 -23.87
N LYS A 141 7.32 -16.49 -24.41
CA LYS A 141 7.45 -15.16 -24.99
C LYS A 141 6.60 -14.13 -24.24
N TRP A 142 7.01 -12.86 -24.36
CA TRP A 142 6.20 -11.74 -23.91
C TRP A 142 5.27 -11.25 -25.01
N LEU A 143 4.04 -10.92 -24.64
CA LEU A 143 3.04 -10.32 -25.49
C LEU A 143 2.72 -8.91 -24.99
N THR A 144 2.53 -8.00 -25.91
CA THR A 144 2.07 -6.62 -25.67
C THR A 144 0.60 -6.53 -26.07
N TYR A 145 -0.24 -6.11 -25.13
CA TYR A 145 -1.66 -5.85 -25.35
C TYR A 145 -1.87 -4.33 -25.28
N THR A 146 -2.18 -3.69 -26.41
CA THR A 146 -2.40 -2.24 -26.50
C THR A 146 -3.87 -1.92 -26.35
N PHE A 147 -4.20 -1.13 -25.36
CA PHE A 147 -5.56 -0.66 -25.06
C PHE A 147 -5.67 0.83 -25.36
N LYS A 148 -6.86 1.28 -25.76
CA LYS A 148 -7.15 2.69 -25.98
C LYS A 148 -8.21 3.16 -25.00
N ILE A 149 -7.98 4.34 -24.41
CA ILE A 149 -8.95 5.01 -23.55
C ILE A 149 -9.66 6.07 -24.40
N GLU A 150 -10.94 5.90 -24.64
CA GLU A 150 -11.76 6.84 -25.41
C GLU A 150 -12.16 8.05 -24.55
N LYS A 151 -12.62 9.12 -25.17
CA LYS A 151 -13.00 10.38 -24.49
C LYS A 151 -14.10 10.20 -23.44
N ASP A 152 -14.97 9.22 -23.64
CA ASP A 152 -16.05 8.87 -22.69
C ASP A 152 -15.62 7.89 -21.60
N GLY A 153 -14.33 7.60 -21.53
CA GLY A 153 -13.71 6.69 -20.57
C GLY A 153 -13.80 5.21 -20.93
N LYS A 154 -14.39 4.84 -22.07
CA LYS A 154 -14.35 3.45 -22.56
C LYS A 154 -12.93 3.01 -22.80
N VAL A 155 -12.61 1.79 -22.36
CA VAL A 155 -11.34 1.14 -22.66
C VAL A 155 -11.58 0.06 -23.70
N THR A 156 -10.89 0.18 -24.83
CA THR A 156 -11.05 -0.71 -25.97
C THR A 156 -9.77 -1.49 -26.27
N TYR A 157 -9.94 -2.73 -26.70
CA TYR A 157 -8.90 -3.60 -27.24
C TYR A 157 -9.40 -4.19 -28.57
N ASN A 158 -8.62 -4.01 -29.65
CA ASN A 158 -9.04 -4.41 -31.01
C ASN A 158 -10.45 -3.90 -31.36
N ASN A 159 -10.74 -2.63 -31.06
CA ASN A 159 -12.04 -1.94 -31.26
C ASN A 159 -13.22 -2.52 -30.47
N SER A 160 -13.00 -3.50 -29.59
CA SER A 160 -14.02 -4.02 -28.68
C SER A 160 -13.90 -3.39 -27.32
N GLU A 161 -15.02 -3.00 -26.69
CA GLU A 161 -15.04 -2.50 -25.32
C GLU A 161 -14.66 -3.64 -24.35
N VAL A 162 -13.65 -3.41 -23.52
CA VAL A 162 -13.14 -4.36 -22.55
C VAL A 162 -13.17 -3.83 -21.12
N GLY A 163 -13.56 -2.57 -20.95
CA GLY A 163 -13.67 -1.93 -19.66
C GLY A 163 -14.03 -0.45 -19.77
N LYS A 164 -14.09 0.21 -18.61
CA LYS A 164 -14.40 1.63 -18.53
C LYS A 164 -13.78 2.28 -17.30
N ILE A 165 -13.35 3.53 -17.47
CA ILE A 165 -12.90 4.44 -16.42
C ILE A 165 -13.88 5.62 -16.41
N ASN A 166 -14.76 5.68 -15.43
CA ASN A 166 -15.75 6.76 -15.32
C ASN A 166 -15.15 8.01 -14.67
N SER A 167 -15.76 9.16 -14.96
CA SER A 167 -15.32 10.45 -14.39
C SER A 167 -15.42 10.51 -12.86
N ASP A 168 -16.36 9.78 -12.27
CA ASP A 168 -16.58 9.67 -10.83
C ASP A 168 -15.57 8.73 -10.13
N GLY A 169 -14.63 8.15 -10.88
CA GLY A 169 -13.61 7.23 -10.36
C GLY A 169 -14.03 5.76 -10.32
N THR A 170 -15.27 5.42 -10.68
CA THR A 170 -15.68 4.01 -10.82
C THR A 170 -15.09 3.41 -12.09
N MET A 171 -14.66 2.14 -12.01
CA MET A 171 -14.05 1.46 -13.14
C MET A 171 -14.33 -0.06 -13.11
N PHE A 172 -14.28 -0.66 -14.28
CA PHE A 172 -14.41 -2.11 -14.45
C PHE A 172 -13.64 -2.59 -15.68
N SER A 173 -13.35 -3.88 -15.70
CA SER A 173 -12.83 -4.61 -16.86
C SER A 173 -13.57 -5.92 -17.03
N GLY A 174 -13.18 -6.72 -18.05
CA GLY A 174 -13.72 -8.08 -18.21
C GLY A 174 -13.39 -9.05 -17.08
N GLN A 175 -12.46 -8.72 -16.20
CA GLN A 175 -12.00 -9.57 -15.10
C GLN A 175 -12.35 -9.02 -13.71
N THR A 176 -12.54 -7.71 -13.59
CA THR A 176 -12.72 -7.01 -12.32
C THR A 176 -13.87 -6.02 -12.41
N SER A 177 -14.81 -6.13 -11.50
CA SER A 177 -15.97 -5.24 -11.39
C SER A 177 -15.99 -4.52 -10.06
N GLY A 178 -16.55 -3.28 -10.04
CA GLY A 178 -16.77 -2.54 -8.81
C GLY A 178 -15.51 -1.96 -8.16
N ILE A 179 -14.45 -1.72 -8.95
CA ILE A 179 -13.32 -0.88 -8.52
C ILE A 179 -13.76 0.57 -8.54
N SER A 180 -13.37 1.33 -7.54
CA SER A 180 -13.51 2.79 -7.52
C SER A 180 -12.32 3.45 -6.86
N LEU A 181 -12.01 4.67 -7.29
CA LEU A 181 -10.99 5.54 -6.72
C LEU A 181 -11.67 6.80 -6.21
N ASP A 182 -11.46 7.15 -4.95
CA ASP A 182 -11.96 8.39 -4.40
C ASP A 182 -10.99 9.57 -4.68
N ASN A 183 -11.40 10.78 -4.27
CA ASN A 183 -10.61 12.00 -4.44
C ASN A 183 -9.37 12.09 -3.51
N GLN A 184 -9.19 11.14 -2.60
CA GLN A 184 -8.00 10.95 -1.77
C GLN A 184 -7.06 9.86 -2.33
N ASN A 185 -7.38 9.34 -3.52
CA ASN A 185 -6.67 8.24 -4.18
C ASN A 185 -6.69 6.91 -3.41
N PHE A 186 -7.72 6.67 -2.60
CA PHE A 186 -7.98 5.34 -2.05
C PHE A 186 -8.77 4.49 -3.04
N VAL A 187 -8.32 3.25 -3.20
CA VAL A 187 -8.94 2.28 -4.10
C VAL A 187 -9.88 1.39 -3.32
N TYR A 188 -11.10 1.27 -3.81
CA TYR A 188 -12.15 0.42 -3.24
C TYR A 188 -12.56 -0.65 -4.22
N TRP A 189 -12.91 -1.82 -3.71
CA TRP A 189 -13.60 -2.87 -4.44
C TRP A 189 -14.94 -3.13 -3.76
N LYS A 190 -16.04 -2.88 -4.47
CA LYS A 190 -17.43 -3.04 -3.95
C LYS A 190 -17.61 -2.39 -2.57
N GLY A 191 -17.06 -1.19 -2.39
CA GLY A 191 -17.14 -0.43 -1.15
C GLY A 191 -16.11 -0.79 -0.07
N THR A 192 -15.38 -1.88 -0.22
CA THR A 192 -14.27 -2.24 0.69
C THR A 192 -12.97 -1.59 0.19
N ARG A 193 -12.30 -0.84 1.04
CA ARG A 193 -10.99 -0.27 0.71
C ARG A 193 -9.97 -1.40 0.54
N VAL A 194 -9.31 -1.44 -0.61
CA VAL A 194 -8.34 -2.47 -0.97
C VAL A 194 -6.96 -1.91 -1.27
N GLY A 195 -6.81 -0.60 -1.42
CA GLY A 195 -5.50 -0.03 -1.71
C GLY A 195 -5.51 1.49 -1.80
N SER A 196 -4.41 2.02 -2.29
CA SER A 196 -4.23 3.46 -2.52
C SER A 196 -3.15 3.73 -3.57
N ILE A 197 -3.18 4.95 -4.13
CA ILE A 197 -2.13 5.47 -5.00
C ILE A 197 -1.51 6.67 -4.31
N SER A 198 -0.21 6.57 -3.99
CA SER A 198 0.49 7.61 -3.27
C SER A 198 0.88 8.78 -4.17
N ALA A 199 1.16 9.94 -3.56
CA ALA A 199 1.74 11.09 -4.24
C ALA A 199 3.14 10.80 -4.82
N PHE A 200 3.80 9.74 -4.40
CA PHE A 200 5.08 9.28 -4.92
C PHE A 200 4.95 8.25 -6.05
N CYS A 201 3.79 8.24 -6.73
CA CYS A 201 3.55 7.35 -7.86
C CYS A 201 3.69 5.86 -7.50
N GLU A 202 3.23 5.47 -6.32
CA GLU A 202 3.27 4.12 -5.81
C GLU A 202 1.86 3.58 -5.64
N ILE A 203 1.64 2.36 -6.08
CA ILE A 203 0.35 1.65 -6.00
C ILE A 203 0.45 0.63 -4.87
N TYR A 204 -0.37 0.83 -3.87
CA TYR A 204 -0.47 -0.06 -2.71
C TYR A 204 -1.72 -0.93 -2.83
N TYR A 205 -1.57 -2.20 -2.50
CA TYR A 205 -2.66 -3.14 -2.30
C TYR A 205 -2.69 -3.52 -0.83
N PHE A 206 -3.75 -3.13 -0.13
CA PHE A 206 -3.81 -2.98 1.32
C PHE A 206 -2.66 -2.13 1.85
N SER A 207 -1.59 -2.53 2.29
CA SER A 207 -0.45 -1.71 2.72
C SER A 207 0.85 -2.15 2.07
N THR A 208 0.74 -3.08 1.13
CA THR A 208 1.88 -3.63 0.42
C THR A 208 2.09 -2.85 -0.87
N LEU A 209 3.30 -2.34 -1.07
CA LEU A 209 3.70 -1.74 -2.34
C LEU A 209 3.73 -2.82 -3.42
N MET A 210 2.89 -2.69 -4.44
CA MET A 210 2.72 -3.67 -5.49
C MET A 210 3.28 -3.20 -6.83
N ALA A 211 3.15 -1.90 -7.11
CA ALA A 211 3.64 -1.30 -8.35
C ALA A 211 4.03 0.16 -8.13
N TYR A 212 4.80 0.70 -9.05
CA TYR A 212 5.25 2.10 -9.01
C TYR A 212 5.57 2.61 -10.42
N TYR A 213 5.66 3.93 -10.54
CA TYR A 213 6.07 4.63 -11.75
C TYR A 213 6.81 5.92 -11.37
N TYR A 214 7.47 6.61 -12.34
CA TYR A 214 8.33 7.74 -11.99
C TYR A 214 7.84 9.11 -12.51
N HIS A 215 6.77 9.11 -13.29
CA HIS A 215 6.18 10.35 -13.81
C HIS A 215 4.69 10.36 -13.48
N PRO A 216 4.15 11.44 -12.86
CA PRO A 216 2.74 11.50 -12.51
C PRO A 216 1.82 11.30 -13.71
N ILE A 217 0.86 10.41 -13.55
CA ILE A 217 -0.27 10.19 -14.47
C ILE A 217 -1.57 10.31 -13.69
N ASP A 218 -2.72 10.36 -14.38
CA ASP A 218 -4.01 10.31 -13.71
C ASP A 218 -4.09 9.04 -12.84
N PRO A 219 -4.31 9.17 -11.53
CA PRO A 219 -4.40 8.02 -10.63
C PRO A 219 -5.45 6.99 -11.04
N LYS A 220 -6.51 7.39 -11.73
CA LYS A 220 -7.52 6.46 -12.27
C LYS A 220 -6.92 5.52 -13.33
N ILE A 221 -6.03 6.05 -14.17
CA ILE A 221 -5.33 5.23 -15.18
C ILE A 221 -4.40 4.25 -14.49
N ALA A 222 -3.61 4.70 -13.50
CA ALA A 222 -2.74 3.82 -12.72
C ALA A 222 -3.53 2.73 -11.99
N ALA A 223 -4.66 3.09 -11.35
CA ALA A 223 -5.55 2.14 -10.70
C ALA A 223 -6.12 1.12 -11.70
N PHE A 224 -6.58 1.58 -12.87
CA PHE A 224 -7.12 0.70 -13.90
C PHE A 224 -6.05 -0.27 -14.43
N MET A 225 -4.86 0.24 -14.76
CA MET A 225 -3.77 -0.60 -15.27
C MET A 225 -3.33 -1.65 -14.25
N TYR A 226 -3.34 -1.35 -12.96
CA TYR A 226 -3.02 -2.33 -11.94
C TYR A 226 -4.25 -3.19 -11.58
N PHE A 227 -5.27 -2.63 -10.94
CA PHE A 227 -6.37 -3.42 -10.37
C PHE A 227 -7.29 -4.06 -11.41
N CYS A 228 -7.53 -3.40 -12.55
CA CYS A 228 -8.43 -3.93 -13.57
C CYS A 228 -7.73 -4.81 -14.62
N GLN A 229 -6.39 -4.80 -14.70
CA GLN A 229 -5.66 -5.62 -15.67
C GLN A 229 -4.85 -6.74 -15.06
N THR A 230 -4.54 -6.69 -13.75
CA THR A 230 -3.75 -7.72 -13.07
C THR A 230 -4.57 -8.54 -12.08
N GLU A 231 -5.66 -7.98 -11.55
CA GLU A 231 -6.50 -8.62 -10.57
C GLU A 231 -7.82 -9.13 -11.16
N THR A 232 -8.45 -10.06 -10.45
CA THR A 232 -9.81 -10.56 -10.71
C THR A 232 -10.68 -10.33 -9.48
N ASP A 233 -12.01 -10.33 -9.64
CA ASP A 233 -12.94 -10.25 -8.50
C ASP A 233 -12.67 -11.36 -7.47
N SER A 234 -12.27 -12.55 -7.92
CA SER A 234 -11.92 -13.67 -7.03
C SER A 234 -10.61 -13.47 -6.30
N SER A 235 -9.56 -12.96 -6.97
CA SER A 235 -8.26 -12.68 -6.32
C SER A 235 -8.38 -11.57 -5.27
N ILE A 236 -9.15 -10.52 -5.57
CA ILE A 236 -9.41 -9.43 -4.61
C ILE A 236 -10.15 -9.96 -3.38
N LYS A 237 -11.20 -10.76 -3.59
CA LYS A 237 -11.96 -11.37 -2.48
C LYS A 237 -11.09 -12.29 -1.62
N GLU A 238 -10.26 -13.11 -2.23
CA GLU A 238 -9.31 -13.97 -1.53
C GLU A 238 -8.32 -13.14 -0.69
N GLN A 239 -7.78 -12.09 -1.27
CA GLN A 239 -6.84 -11.22 -0.56
C GLN A 239 -7.51 -10.49 0.61
N ILE A 240 -8.74 -9.99 0.46
CA ILE A 240 -9.53 -9.42 1.57
C ILE A 240 -9.66 -10.44 2.71
N ASN A 241 -9.99 -11.69 2.40
CA ASN A 241 -10.12 -12.74 3.40
C ASN A 241 -8.78 -13.05 4.09
N ASN A 242 -7.69 -13.09 3.33
CA ASN A 242 -6.35 -13.32 3.88
C ASN A 242 -5.95 -12.22 4.86
N VAL A 243 -6.20 -10.96 4.51
CA VAL A 243 -5.89 -9.82 5.38
C VAL A 243 -6.78 -9.81 6.63
N LYS A 244 -8.08 -10.11 6.47
CA LYS A 244 -9.01 -10.26 7.63
C LYS A 244 -8.55 -11.36 8.57
N ASN A 245 -8.21 -12.52 8.03
CA ASN A 245 -7.72 -13.65 8.83
C ASN A 245 -6.41 -13.31 9.54
N ALA A 246 -5.48 -12.62 8.87
CA ALA A 246 -4.23 -12.18 9.46
C ALA A 246 -4.46 -11.16 10.59
N ALA A 247 -5.40 -10.22 10.42
CA ALA A 247 -5.75 -9.22 11.43
C ALA A 247 -6.41 -9.85 12.68
N LEU A 248 -7.11 -10.96 12.52
CA LEU A 248 -7.81 -11.66 13.59
C LEU A 248 -7.01 -12.84 14.17
N ASN A 249 -5.81 -13.13 13.65
CA ASN A 249 -4.98 -14.24 14.11
C ASN A 249 -4.03 -13.77 15.23
N PRO A 250 -4.29 -14.14 16.51
CA PRO A 250 -3.46 -13.71 17.61
C PRO A 250 -2.06 -14.33 17.53
N GLY A 251 -1.04 -13.52 17.75
CA GLY A 251 0.32 -13.97 17.98
C GLY A 251 0.52 -14.45 19.43
N SER A 252 1.70 -15.00 19.72
CA SER A 252 2.01 -15.53 21.07
C SER A 252 1.98 -14.46 22.16
N LEU A 253 2.26 -13.20 21.84
CA LEU A 253 2.19 -12.10 22.81
C LEU A 253 0.76 -11.71 23.18
N ASN A 254 -0.25 -12.13 22.41
CA ASN A 254 -1.63 -11.75 22.67
C ASN A 254 -2.14 -12.29 24.03
N ALA A 255 -1.80 -13.53 24.37
CA ALA A 255 -2.27 -14.14 25.61
C ALA A 255 -1.84 -13.36 26.86
N GLU A 256 -0.65 -12.75 26.85
CA GLU A 256 -0.09 -12.03 27.99
C GLU A 256 -0.48 -10.54 27.99
N TYR A 257 -0.59 -9.91 26.80
CA TYR A 257 -0.68 -8.45 26.71
C TYR A 257 -2.02 -7.93 26.19
N HIS A 258 -2.98 -8.78 25.84
CA HIS A 258 -4.31 -8.40 25.32
C HIS A 258 -4.99 -7.36 26.22
N ASP A 259 -5.18 -7.67 27.50
CA ASP A 259 -5.93 -6.81 28.43
C ASP A 259 -5.22 -5.48 28.67
N ALA A 260 -3.89 -5.50 28.77
CA ALA A 260 -3.09 -4.29 28.91
C ALA A 260 -3.18 -3.40 27.65
N ALA A 261 -3.15 -4.00 26.46
CA ALA A 261 -3.32 -3.30 25.19
C ALA A 261 -4.72 -2.70 25.06
N LEU A 262 -5.76 -3.48 25.39
CA LEU A 262 -7.14 -3.04 25.37
C LEU A 262 -7.37 -1.88 26.34
N ALA A 263 -6.88 -1.99 27.57
CA ALA A 263 -6.98 -0.93 28.56
C ALA A 263 -6.22 0.34 28.13
N SER A 264 -5.08 0.19 27.46
CA SER A 264 -4.30 1.34 26.99
C SER A 264 -5.02 2.07 25.87
N ILE A 265 -5.51 1.36 24.83
CA ILE A 265 -6.13 1.97 23.65
C ILE A 265 -7.51 2.58 23.96
N LYS A 266 -8.28 2.00 24.90
CA LYS A 266 -9.58 2.53 25.34
C LYS A 266 -9.49 3.91 25.99
N ARG A 267 -8.35 4.27 26.58
CA ARG A 267 -8.14 5.62 27.10
C ARG A 267 -8.18 6.69 26.00
N ARG A 268 -7.71 6.32 24.80
CA ARG A 268 -7.67 7.21 23.65
C ARG A 268 -8.90 7.09 22.74
N PHE A 269 -9.39 5.87 22.59
CA PHE A 269 -10.53 5.52 21.74
C PHE A 269 -11.55 4.70 22.57
N PRO A 270 -12.46 5.34 23.30
CA PRO A 270 -13.38 4.66 24.23
C PRO A 270 -14.30 3.63 23.57
N ASN A 271 -14.57 3.75 22.28
CA ASN A 271 -15.43 2.87 21.50
C ASN A 271 -14.72 1.57 21.02
N VAL A 272 -13.45 1.36 21.37
CA VAL A 272 -12.77 0.11 21.04
C VAL A 272 -13.44 -1.05 21.76
N GLN A 273 -13.79 -2.07 20.97
CA GLN A 273 -14.43 -3.30 21.48
C GLN A 273 -13.40 -4.34 21.88
N ASP A 274 -12.36 -4.50 21.06
CA ASP A 274 -11.38 -5.56 21.24
C ASP A 274 -10.02 -5.17 20.64
N VAL A 275 -9.00 -5.99 20.95
CA VAL A 275 -7.63 -5.88 20.46
C VAL A 275 -7.13 -7.27 20.08
N VAL A 276 -6.38 -7.37 18.98
CA VAL A 276 -5.66 -8.59 18.63
C VAL A 276 -4.20 -8.23 18.43
N ILE A 277 -3.31 -8.68 19.32
CA ILE A 277 -1.86 -8.55 19.14
C ILE A 277 -1.42 -9.68 18.23
N THR A 278 -0.88 -9.35 17.06
CA THR A 278 -0.47 -10.33 16.04
C THR A 278 1.02 -10.68 16.11
N SER A 279 1.80 -9.92 16.87
CA SER A 279 3.22 -10.20 17.07
C SER A 279 3.46 -11.47 17.89
N ASN A 280 4.39 -12.31 17.41
CA ASN A 280 4.90 -13.46 18.16
C ASN A 280 6.07 -13.07 19.08
N GLU A 281 6.79 -12.02 18.74
CA GLU A 281 7.98 -11.55 19.43
C GLU A 281 8.00 -10.04 19.55
N TRP A 282 8.75 -9.54 20.52
CA TRP A 282 8.98 -8.12 20.70
C TRP A 282 10.00 -7.59 19.69
N ARG A 283 9.67 -6.51 19.00
CA ARG A 283 10.59 -5.74 18.20
C ARG A 283 11.37 -4.76 19.10
N ILE A 284 12.66 -5.00 19.29
CA ILE A 284 13.54 -4.15 20.10
C ILE A 284 13.88 -2.88 19.35
N ILE A 285 13.66 -1.75 19.98
CA ILE A 285 13.96 -0.42 19.45
C ILE A 285 15.20 0.12 20.17
N ARG A 286 16.18 0.55 19.38
CA ARG A 286 17.47 1.09 19.84
C ARG A 286 17.63 2.53 19.42
N ASP A 287 18.42 3.30 20.19
CA ASP A 287 18.86 4.63 19.78
C ASP A 287 20.00 4.56 18.74
N ASN A 288 20.48 5.73 18.32
CA ASN A 288 21.57 5.84 17.35
C ASN A 288 22.92 5.31 17.86
N LEU A 289 23.05 5.08 19.16
CA LEU A 289 24.24 4.53 19.82
C LEU A 289 24.10 3.01 20.05
N GLY A 290 22.97 2.42 19.65
CA GLY A 290 22.71 0.99 19.83
C GLY A 290 22.10 0.59 21.16
N ASN A 291 21.84 1.55 22.07
CA ASN A 291 21.23 1.26 23.37
C ASN A 291 19.74 0.92 23.20
N ILE A 292 19.23 -0.05 23.97
CA ILE A 292 17.81 -0.37 23.98
C ILE A 292 17.06 0.78 24.67
N ILE A 293 16.06 1.33 23.98
CA ILE A 293 15.19 2.39 24.50
C ILE A 293 13.75 1.93 24.71
N SER A 294 13.28 0.95 23.96
CA SER A 294 11.95 0.39 24.08
C SER A 294 11.84 -0.93 23.36
N ARG A 295 10.69 -1.62 23.56
CA ARG A 295 10.24 -2.71 22.71
C ARG A 295 8.82 -2.44 22.23
N ALA A 296 8.46 -2.97 21.06
CA ALA A 296 7.16 -2.77 20.46
C ALA A 296 6.56 -4.07 19.94
N CYS A 297 5.25 -4.16 19.94
CA CYS A 297 4.49 -5.21 19.27
C CYS A 297 3.39 -4.60 18.43
N ASP A 298 3.02 -5.30 17.35
CA ASP A 298 2.03 -4.88 16.39
C ASP A 298 0.75 -5.71 16.55
N GLY A 299 -0.38 -5.09 16.20
CA GLY A 299 -1.68 -5.73 16.25
C GLY A 299 -2.77 -4.86 15.68
N TRP A 300 -3.99 -5.14 16.03
CA TRP A 300 -5.18 -4.45 15.55
C TRP A 300 -6.09 -4.13 16.73
N TYR A 301 -6.74 -2.97 16.72
CA TYR A 301 -7.88 -2.72 17.57
C TYR A 301 -9.17 -2.69 16.75
N ILE A 302 -10.26 -3.14 17.34
CA ILE A 302 -11.54 -3.35 16.68
C ILE A 302 -12.55 -2.34 17.20
N ILE A 303 -13.19 -1.62 16.30
CA ILE A 303 -14.25 -0.64 16.58
C ILE A 303 -15.55 -1.00 15.84
N PRO A 304 -16.70 -0.50 16.31
CA PRO A 304 -17.94 -0.57 15.54
C PRO A 304 -17.81 0.22 14.23
N ASN A 305 -18.45 -0.29 13.16
CA ASN A 305 -18.55 0.39 11.87
C ASN A 305 -19.93 0.14 11.27
N GLY A 306 -20.87 1.04 11.51
CA GLY A 306 -22.27 0.81 11.13
C GLY A 306 -22.84 -0.44 11.82
N ASN A 307 -23.33 -1.40 11.03
CA ASN A 307 -23.82 -2.69 11.53
C ASN A 307 -22.74 -3.75 11.69
N GLY A 308 -21.49 -3.42 11.33
CA GLY A 308 -20.34 -4.33 11.38
C GLY A 308 -19.23 -3.84 12.30
N ARG A 309 -18.05 -4.38 12.07
CA ARG A 309 -16.82 -4.06 12.82
C ARG A 309 -15.69 -3.69 11.86
N ARG A 310 -14.78 -2.88 12.35
CA ARG A 310 -13.57 -2.48 11.61
C ARG A 310 -12.33 -2.70 12.46
N ALA A 311 -11.33 -3.34 11.88
CA ALA A 311 -10.00 -3.48 12.48
C ALA A 311 -9.08 -2.35 11.98
N ILE A 312 -8.36 -1.75 12.92
CA ILE A 312 -7.38 -0.69 12.64
C ILE A 312 -6.03 -1.14 13.17
N SER A 313 -5.04 -1.15 12.29
CA SER A 313 -3.68 -1.58 12.66
C SER A 313 -3.03 -0.58 13.60
N TYR A 314 -2.38 -1.11 14.62
CA TYR A 314 -1.78 -0.30 15.66
C TYR A 314 -0.53 -0.96 16.26
N CYS A 315 0.30 -0.14 16.91
CA CYS A 315 1.51 -0.57 17.58
C CYS A 315 1.44 -0.19 19.05
N TRP A 316 1.78 -1.11 19.92
CA TRP A 316 1.98 -0.88 21.35
C TRP A 316 3.47 -0.96 21.68
N LYS A 317 3.89 -0.25 22.72
CA LYS A 317 5.28 -0.23 23.17
C LYS A 317 5.40 -0.24 24.68
N GLN A 318 6.58 -0.67 25.14
CA GLN A 318 7.04 -0.56 26.50
C GLN A 318 8.40 0.15 26.51
N SER A 319 8.58 1.15 27.35
CA SER A 319 9.87 1.83 27.54
C SER A 319 10.83 0.94 28.31
N TYR A 320 12.11 0.96 27.94
CA TYR A 320 13.15 0.23 28.68
C TYR A 320 13.55 1.00 29.94
N MET A 321 13.53 0.34 31.08
CA MET A 321 13.82 0.91 32.41
C MET A 321 15.24 0.56 32.91
N GLY A 322 16.01 -0.20 32.13
CA GLY A 322 17.30 -0.72 32.54
C GLY A 322 17.20 -2.12 33.18
N GLY A 323 18.33 -2.82 33.25
CA GLY A 323 18.40 -4.15 33.92
C GLY A 323 17.50 -5.22 33.31
N GLY A 324 17.11 -5.11 32.03
CA GLY A 324 16.18 -6.04 31.40
C GLY A 324 14.70 -5.79 31.70
N GLN A 325 14.37 -4.74 32.45
CA GLN A 325 13.01 -4.40 32.84
C GLN A 325 12.36 -3.41 31.84
N TYR A 326 11.04 -3.54 31.69
CA TYR A 326 10.24 -2.67 30.83
C TYR A 326 9.05 -2.10 31.60
N ASP A 327 8.66 -0.89 31.28
CA ASP A 327 7.49 -0.21 31.84
C ASP A 327 6.20 -0.84 31.31
N LYS A 328 5.06 -0.34 31.78
CA LYS A 328 3.72 -0.77 31.33
C LYS A 328 3.56 -0.60 29.83
N LEU A 329 2.71 -1.43 29.24
CA LEU A 329 2.30 -1.34 27.85
C LEU A 329 1.47 -0.07 27.62
N VAL A 330 1.85 0.70 26.60
CA VAL A 330 1.13 1.90 26.16
C VAL A 330 0.94 1.88 24.66
N GLU A 331 -0.10 2.57 24.20
CA GLU A 331 -0.31 2.81 22.78
C GLU A 331 0.84 3.67 22.21
N SER A 332 1.24 3.40 20.98
CA SER A 332 2.32 4.12 20.30
C SER A 332 1.80 4.89 19.07
N ALA A 333 1.49 4.20 17.99
CA ALA A 333 1.04 4.81 16.74
C ALA A 333 0.25 3.82 15.89
N ALA A 334 -0.56 4.34 14.97
CA ALA A 334 -1.11 3.55 13.88
C ALA A 334 0.04 3.06 12.98
N ASN A 335 -0.02 1.81 12.54
CA ASN A 335 1.02 1.19 11.71
C ASN A 335 0.94 1.58 10.23
N GLY A 336 0.04 2.48 9.85
CA GLY A 336 -0.13 2.91 8.47
C GLY A 336 -0.81 1.88 7.55
N PHE A 337 -1.23 0.74 8.09
CA PHE A 337 -2.06 -0.21 7.35
C PHE A 337 -3.48 0.32 7.21
N ASP A 338 -4.07 0.07 6.04
CA ASP A 338 -5.45 0.45 5.79
C ASP A 338 -6.41 -0.24 6.76
N PRO A 339 -7.43 0.47 7.27
CA PRO A 339 -8.49 -0.14 8.05
C PRO A 339 -9.20 -1.24 7.27
N ILE A 340 -9.58 -2.33 7.96
CA ILE A 340 -10.22 -3.49 7.36
C ILE A 340 -11.62 -3.64 7.92
N ASP A 341 -12.62 -3.63 7.05
CA ASP A 341 -13.99 -3.97 7.44
C ASP A 341 -14.10 -5.49 7.63
N LEU A 342 -14.49 -5.91 8.82
CA LEU A 342 -14.54 -7.33 9.19
C LEU A 342 -15.85 -8.00 8.77
N GLU A 343 -16.92 -7.23 8.75
CA GLU A 343 -18.28 -7.66 8.37
C GLU A 343 -19.03 -6.51 7.73
#